data_9fbb898a340ed03fb8876041e20a75bd
#
_entry.id   9fbb898a340ed03fb8876041e20a75bd
#
_cell.length_a   1.000
_cell.length_b   1.000
_cell.length_c   1.000
_cell.angle_alpha   90.00
_cell.angle_beta   90.00
_cell.angle_gamma   90.00
#
_symmetry.space_group_name_H-M   'P 1'
#
loop_
_entity.id
_entity.type
_entity.pdbx_description
1 polymer ?
#
loop_
_entity_poly.entity_id
_entity_poly.type
_entity_poly.pdbx_seq_one_letter_code
_entity_poly.pdbx_strand_id
1 'polypeptide(L)'
;MRIALAQILSGSDPAANLQLVREYTRGAAGEGATLVIFPEATMCRFGVPLAPVAEPVDGPWADGVRRIATESGITVIAGMFTPAGDGRVTNTLIVAGPGHPNRPDTHYDKIHLYDAFGFTESRTVAPGHQPVVVDVDGVRVGLSVCYDIRFPALYTELARRGAQLIVVCASWGSGPGKLEQWTLLARARALDSMSYVAAVGQADPGDALTRSGSGSGAPTGVGGSLVASPLGEVVASAGDNPQLVVADIDVDRVAAARESIAVLRNRSDFAQLDRAESVG
;
A
#
# COMPACT_ATOMS: atom_id res chain seq x y z
N MET A 1 -17.61 -4.99 4.19
CA MET A 1 -16.86 -4.95 2.94
C MET A 1 -15.92 -6.14 2.87
N ARG A 2 -15.89 -6.89 1.77
CA ARG A 2 -14.91 -7.98 1.57
C ARG A 2 -13.74 -7.47 0.75
N ILE A 3 -12.52 -7.66 1.25
CA ILE A 3 -11.28 -7.23 0.60
C ILE A 3 -10.39 -8.43 0.31
N ALA A 4 -9.54 -8.32 -0.69
CA ALA A 4 -8.53 -9.32 -1.03
C ALA A 4 -7.12 -8.70 -1.07
N LEU A 5 -6.16 -9.38 -0.47
CA LEU A 5 -4.74 -9.05 -0.47
C LEU A 5 -4.06 -9.98 -1.46
N ALA A 6 -3.56 -9.44 -2.55
CA ALA A 6 -2.84 -10.19 -3.58
C ALA A 6 -1.34 -10.19 -3.27
N GLN A 7 -0.87 -11.13 -2.46
CA GLN A 7 0.56 -11.34 -2.24
C GLN A 7 1.15 -12.01 -3.46
N ILE A 8 1.79 -11.24 -4.32
CA ILE A 8 2.41 -11.69 -5.57
C ILE A 8 3.93 -11.61 -5.50
N LEU A 9 4.60 -12.16 -6.48
CA LEU A 9 6.02 -11.95 -6.74
C LEU A 9 6.18 -11.30 -8.12
N SER A 10 6.36 -9.98 -8.14
CA SER A 10 6.52 -9.22 -9.38
C SER A 10 7.87 -9.53 -10.05
N GLY A 11 7.84 -9.68 -11.38
CA GLY A 11 9.02 -9.74 -12.22
C GLY A 11 9.48 -8.35 -12.68
N SER A 12 10.43 -8.33 -13.63
CA SER A 12 10.91 -7.10 -14.27
C SER A 12 10.13 -6.71 -15.52
N ASP A 13 9.23 -7.56 -16.01
CA ASP A 13 8.40 -7.32 -17.20
C ASP A 13 7.01 -6.81 -16.81
N PRO A 14 6.67 -5.53 -17.10
CA PRO A 14 5.35 -4.98 -16.79
C PRO A 14 4.18 -5.72 -17.45
N ALA A 15 4.37 -6.28 -18.65
CA ALA A 15 3.31 -7.01 -19.35
C ALA A 15 3.01 -8.34 -18.65
N ALA A 16 4.03 -9.08 -18.23
CA ALA A 16 3.88 -10.29 -17.46
C ALA A 16 3.21 -10.01 -16.09
N ASN A 17 3.62 -8.93 -15.42
CA ASN A 17 3.04 -8.53 -14.14
C ASN A 17 1.57 -8.09 -14.30
N LEU A 18 1.17 -7.48 -15.42
CA LEU A 18 -0.23 -7.16 -15.68
C LEU A 18 -1.10 -8.42 -15.82
N GLN A 19 -0.54 -9.55 -16.29
CA GLN A 19 -1.25 -10.84 -16.27
C GLN A 19 -1.45 -11.36 -14.84
N LEU A 20 -0.47 -11.19 -13.94
CA LEU A 20 -0.65 -11.50 -12.52
C LEU A 20 -1.78 -10.63 -11.92
N VAL A 21 -1.81 -9.33 -12.23
CA VAL A 21 -2.92 -8.46 -11.79
C VAL A 21 -4.25 -9.01 -12.27
N ARG A 22 -4.36 -9.42 -13.54
CA ARG A 22 -5.59 -10.00 -14.09
C ARG A 22 -6.00 -11.28 -13.39
N GLU A 23 -5.07 -12.19 -13.16
CA GLU A 23 -5.31 -13.49 -12.52
C GLU A 23 -5.82 -13.32 -11.09
N TYR A 24 -5.08 -12.56 -10.26
CA TYR A 24 -5.44 -12.35 -8.87
C TYR A 24 -6.72 -11.52 -8.70
N THR A 25 -6.97 -10.55 -9.60
CA THR A 25 -8.23 -9.78 -9.57
C THR A 25 -9.43 -10.66 -9.89
N ARG A 26 -9.33 -11.57 -10.87
CA ARG A 26 -10.39 -12.55 -11.16
C ARG A 26 -10.61 -13.50 -9.99
N GLY A 27 -9.54 -13.98 -9.35
CA GLY A 27 -9.63 -14.79 -8.14
C GLY A 27 -10.35 -14.06 -7.01
N ALA A 28 -9.98 -12.80 -6.75
CA ALA A 28 -10.60 -11.96 -5.75
C ALA A 28 -12.10 -11.73 -6.01
N ALA A 29 -12.47 -11.44 -7.26
CA ALA A 29 -13.86 -11.28 -7.67
C ALA A 29 -14.66 -12.60 -7.49
N GLY A 30 -14.05 -13.74 -7.82
CA GLY A 30 -14.62 -15.07 -7.60
C GLY A 30 -14.90 -15.39 -6.13
N GLU A 31 -14.10 -14.86 -5.22
CA GLU A 31 -14.29 -14.96 -3.76
C GLU A 31 -15.26 -13.88 -3.21
N GLY A 32 -15.84 -13.05 -4.08
CA GLY A 32 -16.79 -12.00 -3.73
C GLY A 32 -16.14 -10.76 -3.09
N ALA A 33 -14.85 -10.52 -3.29
CA ALA A 33 -14.21 -9.28 -2.87
C ALA A 33 -14.69 -8.11 -3.74
N THR A 34 -14.80 -6.91 -3.13
CA THR A 34 -15.14 -5.67 -3.83
C THR A 34 -13.91 -4.78 -4.04
N LEU A 35 -12.81 -5.10 -3.34
CA LEU A 35 -11.51 -4.44 -3.44
C LEU A 35 -10.41 -5.50 -3.44
N VAL A 36 -9.49 -5.44 -4.41
CA VAL A 36 -8.24 -6.18 -4.38
C VAL A 36 -7.06 -5.21 -4.29
N ILE A 37 -6.10 -5.54 -3.42
CA ILE A 37 -4.94 -4.70 -3.11
C ILE A 37 -3.68 -5.47 -3.50
N PHE A 38 -2.87 -4.87 -4.36
CA PHE A 38 -1.58 -5.38 -4.79
C PHE A 38 -0.43 -4.66 -4.07
N PRO A 39 0.76 -5.27 -4.00
CA PRO A 39 1.92 -4.66 -3.36
C PRO A 39 2.44 -3.40 -4.07
N GLU A 40 3.38 -2.70 -3.42
CA GLU A 40 4.32 -1.79 -4.06
C GLU A 40 5.08 -2.51 -5.18
N ALA A 41 5.49 -1.78 -6.23
CA ALA A 41 6.28 -2.34 -7.33
C ALA A 41 5.58 -3.51 -8.08
N THR A 42 4.25 -3.51 -8.12
CA THR A 42 3.47 -4.49 -8.89
C THR A 42 3.78 -4.41 -10.38
N MET A 43 3.92 -3.19 -10.92
CA MET A 43 4.27 -2.99 -12.33
C MET A 43 5.64 -3.59 -12.69
N CYS A 44 6.63 -3.37 -11.85
CA CYS A 44 8.01 -3.84 -12.05
C CYS A 44 8.72 -3.92 -10.69
N ARG A 45 9.42 -5.04 -10.43
CA ARG A 45 10.16 -5.21 -9.18
C ARG A 45 11.32 -4.22 -9.03
N PHE A 46 11.72 -3.94 -7.80
CA PHE A 46 12.96 -3.25 -7.52
C PHE A 46 14.20 -4.08 -7.90
N GLY A 47 15.35 -3.40 -7.97
CA GLY A 47 16.63 -4.01 -8.34
C GLY A 47 16.93 -4.02 -9.85
N VAL A 48 16.07 -3.37 -10.64
CA VAL A 48 16.25 -3.08 -12.06
C VAL A 48 16.02 -1.57 -12.31
N PRO A 49 16.52 -0.99 -13.42
CA PRO A 49 16.23 0.39 -13.78
C PRO A 49 14.71 0.61 -13.94
N LEU A 50 14.15 1.59 -13.25
CA LEU A 50 12.70 1.87 -13.24
C LEU A 50 12.28 2.90 -14.31
N ALA A 51 13.16 3.87 -14.63
CA ALA A 51 12.85 4.90 -15.62
C ALA A 51 12.43 4.37 -17.00
N PRO A 52 13.02 3.28 -17.54
CA PRO A 52 12.61 2.73 -18.84
C PRO A 52 11.20 2.13 -18.86
N VAL A 53 10.64 1.76 -17.70
CA VAL A 53 9.31 1.13 -17.57
C VAL A 53 8.27 2.09 -16.98
N ALA A 54 8.69 3.27 -16.52
CA ALA A 54 7.78 4.26 -15.95
C ALA A 54 6.85 4.82 -17.04
N GLU A 55 5.57 4.88 -16.72
CA GLU A 55 4.50 5.41 -17.58
C GLU A 55 3.65 6.43 -16.80
N PRO A 56 3.04 7.41 -17.46
CA PRO A 56 2.09 8.29 -16.77
C PRO A 56 0.86 7.51 -16.28
N VAL A 57 0.12 8.08 -15.32
CA VAL A 57 -1.07 7.44 -14.74
C VAL A 57 -2.19 7.17 -15.74
N ASP A 58 -2.14 7.77 -16.91
CA ASP A 58 -3.00 7.53 -18.08
C ASP A 58 -2.31 6.73 -19.19
N GLY A 59 -1.20 6.05 -18.84
CA GLY A 59 -0.42 5.22 -19.76
C GLY A 59 -0.99 3.80 -19.93
N PRO A 60 -0.43 3.03 -20.89
CA PRO A 60 -0.93 1.71 -21.29
C PRO A 60 -1.05 0.69 -20.17
N TRP A 61 -0.11 0.68 -19.21
CA TRP A 61 -0.15 -0.26 -18.09
C TRP A 61 -1.32 0.08 -17.14
N ALA A 62 -1.47 1.36 -16.78
CA ALA A 62 -2.58 1.84 -15.96
C ALA A 62 -3.93 1.58 -16.64
N ASP A 63 -4.05 1.78 -17.97
CA ASP A 63 -5.22 1.44 -18.74
C ASP A 63 -5.51 -0.07 -18.73
N GLY A 64 -4.48 -0.89 -18.70
CA GLY A 64 -4.59 -2.33 -18.50
C GLY A 64 -5.23 -2.67 -17.16
N VAL A 65 -4.80 -2.02 -16.07
CA VAL A 65 -5.39 -2.21 -14.73
C VAL A 65 -6.85 -1.74 -14.70
N ARG A 66 -7.18 -0.59 -15.30
CA ARG A 66 -8.58 -0.10 -15.42
C ARG A 66 -9.49 -1.09 -16.14
N ARG A 67 -9.02 -1.65 -17.25
CA ARG A 67 -9.78 -2.69 -17.96
C ARG A 67 -10.02 -3.92 -17.11
N ILE A 68 -9.00 -4.38 -16.39
CA ILE A 68 -9.10 -5.53 -15.47
C ILE A 68 -10.14 -5.24 -14.37
N ALA A 69 -10.09 -4.07 -13.75
CA ALA A 69 -11.05 -3.65 -12.73
C ALA A 69 -12.49 -3.63 -13.27
N THR A 70 -12.69 -3.05 -14.47
CA THR A 70 -14.00 -2.99 -15.14
C THR A 70 -14.52 -4.36 -15.52
N GLU A 71 -13.67 -5.21 -16.13
CA GLU A 71 -14.04 -6.58 -16.54
C GLU A 71 -14.40 -7.47 -15.34
N SER A 72 -13.75 -7.23 -14.20
CA SER A 72 -13.96 -8.03 -12.97
C SER A 72 -15.02 -7.44 -12.04
N GLY A 73 -15.47 -6.20 -12.28
CA GLY A 73 -16.48 -5.53 -11.48
C GLY A 73 -16.03 -5.13 -10.07
N ILE A 74 -14.72 -5.08 -9.80
CA ILE A 74 -14.17 -4.76 -8.47
C ILE A 74 -13.09 -3.68 -8.57
N THR A 75 -12.86 -2.97 -7.46
CA THR A 75 -11.79 -1.98 -7.37
C THR A 75 -10.42 -2.65 -7.23
N VAL A 76 -9.42 -2.12 -7.94
CA VAL A 76 -8.02 -2.56 -7.91
C VAL A 76 -7.14 -1.43 -7.39
N ILE A 77 -6.30 -1.70 -6.40
CA ILE A 77 -5.19 -0.84 -5.97
C ILE A 77 -3.89 -1.54 -6.35
N ALA A 78 -3.03 -0.89 -7.14
CA ALA A 78 -1.78 -1.50 -7.59
C ALA A 78 -0.64 -0.49 -7.68
N GLY A 79 0.59 -0.94 -7.35
CA GLY A 79 1.80 -0.14 -7.42
C GLY A 79 2.34 -0.04 -8.86
N MET A 80 2.69 1.17 -9.28
CA MET A 80 3.36 1.46 -10.55
C MET A 80 4.44 2.53 -10.37
N PHE A 81 5.18 2.81 -11.43
CA PHE A 81 6.13 3.92 -11.47
C PHE A 81 5.72 4.92 -12.54
N THR A 82 5.71 6.21 -12.17
CA THR A 82 5.39 7.29 -13.10
C THR A 82 6.58 8.23 -13.29
N PRO A 83 6.75 8.87 -14.46
CA PRO A 83 7.83 9.82 -14.67
C PRO A 83 7.71 11.04 -13.76
N ALA A 84 8.77 11.41 -13.05
CA ALA A 84 8.88 12.71 -12.38
C ALA A 84 9.52 13.73 -13.33
N GLY A 85 9.17 15.01 -13.16
CA GLY A 85 9.62 16.07 -14.07
C GLY A 85 11.13 16.37 -14.03
N ASP A 86 11.87 15.80 -13.08
CA ASP A 86 13.30 16.00 -12.85
C ASP A 86 14.18 14.82 -13.30
N GLY A 87 13.63 13.89 -14.09
CA GLY A 87 14.32 12.72 -14.61
C GLY A 87 14.28 11.50 -13.65
N ARG A 88 13.72 11.64 -12.44
CA ARG A 88 13.41 10.53 -11.56
C ARG A 88 12.04 9.92 -11.89
N VAL A 89 11.66 8.90 -11.15
CA VAL A 89 10.28 8.36 -11.16
C VAL A 89 9.57 8.68 -9.86
N THR A 90 8.23 8.61 -9.84
CA THR A 90 7.46 8.51 -8.59
C THR A 90 7.04 7.06 -8.36
N ASN A 91 6.97 6.67 -7.11
CA ASN A 91 6.45 5.38 -6.67
C ASN A 91 4.96 5.56 -6.35
N THR A 92 4.11 5.12 -7.27
CA THR A 92 2.71 5.51 -7.35
C THR A 92 1.78 4.31 -7.10
N LEU A 93 0.74 4.49 -6.29
CA LEU A 93 -0.42 3.59 -6.26
C LEU A 93 -1.51 4.17 -7.15
N ILE A 94 -2.05 3.38 -8.07
CA ILE A 94 -3.28 3.72 -8.76
C ILE A 94 -4.48 3.02 -8.10
N VAL A 95 -5.63 3.67 -8.14
CA VAL A 95 -6.92 3.13 -7.73
C VAL A 95 -7.82 3.11 -8.95
N ALA A 96 -8.13 1.92 -9.44
CA ALA A 96 -9.00 1.72 -10.59
C ALA A 96 -10.26 0.97 -10.15
N GLY A 97 -11.44 1.52 -10.42
CA GLY A 97 -12.72 0.92 -10.04
C GLY A 97 -13.70 0.80 -11.20
N PRO A 98 -14.69 -0.10 -11.10
CA PRO A 98 -15.77 -0.18 -12.05
C PRO A 98 -16.62 1.09 -12.02
N GLY A 99 -17.02 1.61 -13.18
CA GLY A 99 -18.03 2.65 -13.29
C GLY A 99 -17.55 4.10 -13.26
N HIS A 100 -16.26 4.37 -13.35
CA HIS A 100 -15.72 5.73 -13.45
C HIS A 100 -14.86 5.97 -14.70
N PRO A 101 -15.33 5.68 -15.92
CA PRO A 101 -14.52 5.83 -17.13
C PRO A 101 -14.11 7.29 -17.42
N ASN A 102 -14.79 8.28 -16.82
CA ASN A 102 -14.58 9.71 -17.04
C ASN A 102 -14.08 10.48 -15.82
N ARG A 103 -13.76 9.81 -14.72
CA ARG A 103 -13.07 10.45 -13.59
C ARG A 103 -11.58 10.15 -13.71
N PRO A 104 -10.71 11.15 -13.52
CA PRO A 104 -9.29 10.87 -13.37
C PRO A 104 -9.15 9.86 -12.24
N ASP A 105 -8.41 8.77 -12.47
CA ASP A 105 -8.10 7.83 -11.42
C ASP A 105 -7.44 8.56 -10.29
N THR A 106 -7.83 8.18 -9.10
CA THR A 106 -7.13 8.64 -7.92
C THR A 106 -5.82 7.87 -7.85
N HIS A 107 -4.74 8.58 -7.57
CA HIS A 107 -3.44 7.98 -7.33
C HIS A 107 -2.83 8.56 -6.04
N TYR A 108 -1.84 7.86 -5.52
CA TYR A 108 -1.04 8.28 -4.39
C TYR A 108 0.42 8.07 -4.71
N ASP A 109 1.22 9.11 -4.57
CA ASP A 109 2.67 9.05 -4.68
C ASP A 109 3.28 8.91 -3.28
N LYS A 110 4.15 7.94 -3.11
CA LYS A 110 4.86 7.63 -1.85
C LYS A 110 5.51 8.88 -1.27
N ILE A 111 5.16 9.21 -0.03
CA ILE A 111 5.65 10.43 0.65
C ILE A 111 7.03 10.19 1.24
N HIS A 112 7.22 9.09 1.99
CA HIS A 112 8.45 8.83 2.71
C HIS A 112 9.31 7.81 1.97
N LEU A 113 10.42 8.29 1.41
CA LEU A 113 11.35 7.48 0.64
C LEU A 113 12.31 6.71 1.56
N TYR A 114 12.68 5.50 1.14
CA TYR A 114 13.53 4.61 1.90
C TYR A 114 15.01 4.90 1.68
N ASP A 115 15.54 5.84 2.48
CA ASP A 115 16.97 6.16 2.53
C ASP A 115 17.56 5.57 3.81
N ALA A 116 17.81 4.25 3.81
CA ALA A 116 18.28 3.54 4.98
C ALA A 116 19.06 2.27 4.61
N PHE A 117 19.93 1.81 5.49
CA PHE A 117 20.71 0.57 5.36
C PHE A 117 21.53 0.49 4.06
N GLY A 118 22.07 1.63 3.60
CA GLY A 118 22.88 1.70 2.38
C GLY A 118 22.08 1.77 1.08
N PHE A 119 20.76 1.70 1.14
CA PHE A 119 19.87 1.96 0.01
C PHE A 119 19.42 3.43 0.06
N THR A 120 19.40 4.11 -1.08
CA THR A 120 18.98 5.51 -1.20
C THR A 120 17.95 5.62 -2.31
N GLU A 121 16.66 5.47 -1.94
CA GLU A 121 15.54 5.53 -2.88
C GLU A 121 15.43 6.91 -3.54
N SER A 122 15.69 7.98 -2.77
CA SER A 122 15.60 9.38 -3.23
C SER A 122 16.52 9.74 -4.42
N ARG A 123 17.53 8.92 -4.71
CA ARG A 123 18.38 9.11 -5.90
C ARG A 123 17.64 8.90 -7.21
N THR A 124 16.65 8.01 -7.22
CA THR A 124 15.91 7.61 -8.43
C THR A 124 14.42 7.84 -8.34
N VAL A 125 13.90 8.04 -7.13
CA VAL A 125 12.47 8.27 -6.85
C VAL A 125 12.28 9.67 -6.28
N ALA A 126 11.29 10.42 -6.80
CA ALA A 126 10.84 11.68 -6.25
C ALA A 126 9.71 11.45 -5.22
N PRO A 127 9.67 12.18 -4.09
CA PRO A 127 8.63 12.02 -3.09
C PRO A 127 7.30 12.62 -3.53
N GLY A 128 6.20 12.01 -3.09
CA GLY A 128 4.87 12.62 -3.05
C GLY A 128 4.73 13.60 -1.88
N HIS A 129 3.60 14.33 -1.85
CA HIS A 129 3.39 15.39 -0.85
C HIS A 129 2.00 15.38 -0.22
N GLN A 130 1.07 14.57 -0.72
CA GLN A 130 -0.34 14.64 -0.31
C GLN A 130 -0.83 13.29 0.24
N PRO A 131 -1.33 13.24 1.49
CA PRO A 131 -2.11 12.10 1.98
C PRO A 131 -3.41 11.96 1.18
N VAL A 132 -3.72 10.76 0.72
CA VAL A 132 -4.88 10.47 -0.13
C VAL A 132 -5.84 9.50 0.56
N VAL A 133 -7.12 9.83 0.53
CA VAL A 133 -8.24 8.96 0.95
C VAL A 133 -9.25 8.91 -0.19
N VAL A 134 -9.65 7.71 -0.58
CA VAL A 134 -10.61 7.46 -1.65
C VAL A 134 -11.87 6.78 -1.11
N ASP A 135 -12.98 6.90 -1.81
CA ASP A 135 -14.17 6.11 -1.51
C ASP A 135 -14.20 4.85 -2.37
N VAL A 136 -14.37 3.71 -1.74
CA VAL A 136 -14.56 2.40 -2.40
C VAL A 136 -15.80 1.77 -1.81
N ASP A 137 -16.87 1.74 -2.57
CA ASP A 137 -18.18 1.18 -2.16
C ASP A 137 -18.67 1.71 -0.80
N GLY A 138 -18.53 3.03 -0.57
CA GLY A 138 -18.94 3.71 0.65
C GLY A 138 -17.97 3.54 1.83
N VAL A 139 -16.83 2.86 1.64
CA VAL A 139 -15.75 2.76 2.64
C VAL A 139 -14.63 3.71 2.27
N ARG A 140 -14.22 4.55 3.24
CA ARG A 140 -13.10 5.48 3.08
C ARG A 140 -11.77 4.75 3.25
N VAL A 141 -10.99 4.66 2.16
CA VAL A 141 -9.71 3.94 2.10
C VAL A 141 -8.54 4.92 2.01
N GLY A 142 -7.67 4.91 3.01
CA GLY A 142 -6.41 5.66 3.03
C GLY A 142 -5.29 4.90 2.32
N LEU A 143 -4.43 5.60 1.60
CA LEU A 143 -3.34 5.01 0.81
C LEU A 143 -1.98 5.28 1.45
N SER A 144 -1.13 4.25 1.51
CA SER A 144 0.27 4.37 1.95
C SER A 144 1.15 3.31 1.29
N VAL A 145 2.46 3.58 1.22
CA VAL A 145 3.43 2.70 0.54
C VAL A 145 4.61 2.41 1.46
N CYS A 146 4.81 1.14 1.79
CA CYS A 146 6.02 0.54 2.34
C CYS A 146 6.62 1.35 3.52
N TYR A 147 7.63 2.16 3.26
CA TYR A 147 8.34 2.93 4.29
C TYR A 147 7.44 3.94 5.01
N ASP A 148 6.33 4.38 4.41
CA ASP A 148 5.31 5.21 5.06
C ASP A 148 4.80 4.59 6.38
N ILE A 149 4.83 3.25 6.49
CA ILE A 149 4.38 2.55 7.70
C ILE A 149 5.17 2.94 8.96
N ARG A 150 6.37 3.51 8.81
CA ARG A 150 7.20 3.97 9.93
C ARG A 150 6.82 5.35 10.45
N PHE A 151 5.90 6.04 9.79
CA PHE A 151 5.51 7.42 10.11
C PHE A 151 4.06 7.46 10.62
N PRO A 152 3.83 7.33 11.95
CA PRO A 152 2.50 7.28 12.53
C PRO A 152 1.65 8.53 12.22
N ALA A 153 2.29 9.68 12.02
CA ALA A 153 1.60 10.93 11.70
C ALA A 153 0.78 10.84 10.39
N LEU A 154 1.26 10.10 9.38
CA LEU A 154 0.51 9.87 8.15
C LEU A 154 -0.78 9.07 8.44
N TYR A 155 -0.71 8.03 9.26
CA TYR A 155 -1.85 7.17 9.58
C TYR A 155 -2.91 7.89 10.40
N THR A 156 -2.49 8.70 11.38
CA THR A 156 -3.42 9.56 12.12
C THR A 156 -4.06 10.61 11.23
N GLU A 157 -3.33 11.17 10.26
CA GLU A 157 -3.88 12.12 9.29
C GLU A 157 -4.88 11.47 8.34
N LEU A 158 -4.58 10.27 7.81
CA LEU A 158 -5.53 9.50 6.99
C LEU A 158 -6.82 9.21 7.78
N ALA A 159 -6.71 8.81 9.05
CA ALA A 159 -7.86 8.58 9.92
C ALA A 159 -8.68 9.87 10.17
N ARG A 160 -8.00 11.03 10.35
CA ARG A 160 -8.67 12.34 10.50
C ARG A 160 -9.40 12.75 9.21
N ARG A 161 -8.90 12.36 8.05
CA ARG A 161 -9.58 12.50 6.75
C ARG A 161 -10.71 11.50 6.55
N GLY A 162 -11.01 10.67 7.55
CA GLY A 162 -12.11 9.73 7.58
C GLY A 162 -11.79 8.31 7.10
N ALA A 163 -10.53 7.96 6.89
CA ALA A 163 -10.18 6.60 6.48
C ALA A 163 -10.63 5.57 7.53
N GLN A 164 -11.34 4.55 7.10
CA GLN A 164 -11.82 3.42 7.91
C GLN A 164 -10.97 2.17 7.66
N LEU A 165 -10.41 2.07 6.46
CA LEU A 165 -9.40 1.12 6.05
C LEU A 165 -8.17 1.92 5.59
N ILE A 166 -6.97 1.50 5.97
CA ILE A 166 -5.72 2.06 5.43
C ILE A 166 -4.95 0.92 4.79
N VAL A 167 -4.61 1.06 3.52
CA VAL A 167 -3.79 0.09 2.80
C VAL A 167 -2.32 0.47 2.89
N VAL A 168 -1.46 -0.55 3.03
CA VAL A 168 0.00 -0.42 2.99
C VAL A 168 0.51 -1.38 1.93
N CYS A 169 0.81 -0.87 0.75
CA CYS A 169 1.37 -1.67 -0.33
C CYS A 169 2.89 -1.67 -0.24
N ALA A 170 3.54 -2.83 -0.11
CA ALA A 170 4.96 -2.88 0.19
C ALA A 170 5.74 -3.91 -0.65
N SER A 171 7.00 -3.57 -0.91
CA SER A 171 8.08 -4.49 -1.21
C SER A 171 9.05 -4.44 -0.03
N TRP A 172 8.73 -5.15 1.05
CA TRP A 172 9.46 -5.05 2.32
C TRP A 172 10.77 -5.82 2.25
N GLY A 173 11.87 -5.19 2.68
CA GLY A 173 13.17 -5.83 2.62
C GLY A 173 13.30 -7.03 3.56
N SER A 174 13.92 -8.12 3.08
CA SER A 174 14.20 -9.32 3.85
C SER A 174 15.34 -9.13 4.86
N GLY A 175 15.46 -10.04 5.82
CA GLY A 175 16.53 -10.08 6.82
C GLY A 175 16.03 -10.36 8.24
N PRO A 176 16.93 -10.54 9.21
CA PRO A 176 16.59 -10.86 10.59
C PRO A 176 15.63 -9.83 11.20
N GLY A 177 14.52 -10.30 11.80
CA GLY A 177 13.51 -9.48 12.45
C GLY A 177 12.65 -8.61 11.52
N LYS A 178 12.79 -8.73 10.20
CA LYS A 178 12.05 -7.87 9.26
C LYS A 178 10.57 -8.21 9.17
N LEU A 179 10.21 -9.48 9.23
CA LEU A 179 8.82 -9.91 9.23
C LEU A 179 8.11 -9.50 10.54
N GLU A 180 8.80 -9.65 11.68
CA GLU A 180 8.26 -9.19 12.97
C GLU A 180 8.04 -7.67 12.97
N GLN A 181 9.00 -6.89 12.45
CA GLN A 181 8.83 -5.43 12.31
C GLN A 181 7.65 -5.07 11.43
N TRP A 182 7.46 -5.77 10.30
CA TRP A 182 6.33 -5.58 9.40
C TRP A 182 4.99 -5.79 10.12
N THR A 183 4.85 -6.95 10.77
CA THR A 183 3.64 -7.31 11.53
C THR A 183 3.37 -6.34 12.67
N LEU A 184 4.42 -6.00 13.45
CA LEU A 184 4.31 -5.06 14.57
C LEU A 184 3.86 -3.68 14.10
N LEU A 185 4.48 -3.16 13.04
CA LEU A 185 4.15 -1.84 12.51
C LEU A 185 2.72 -1.78 11.95
N ALA A 186 2.28 -2.79 11.20
CA ALA A 186 0.92 -2.84 10.68
C ALA A 186 -0.13 -2.80 11.81
N ARG A 187 0.07 -3.58 12.87
CA ARG A 187 -0.78 -3.58 14.06
C ARG A 187 -0.72 -2.26 14.82
N ALA A 188 0.47 -1.67 14.98
CA ALA A 188 0.63 -0.37 15.62
C ALA A 188 -0.10 0.74 14.84
N ARG A 189 0.00 0.75 13.50
CA ARG A 189 -0.73 1.72 12.67
C ARG A 189 -2.24 1.58 12.80
N ALA A 190 -2.76 0.36 12.93
CA ALA A 190 -4.18 0.14 13.19
C ALA A 190 -4.61 0.77 14.53
N LEU A 191 -3.82 0.59 15.59
CA LEU A 191 -4.07 1.19 16.91
C LEU A 191 -3.96 2.72 16.89
N ASP A 192 -2.93 3.30 16.23
CA ASP A 192 -2.73 4.74 16.16
C ASP A 192 -3.86 5.46 15.41
N SER A 193 -4.44 4.80 14.40
CA SER A 193 -5.47 5.36 13.52
C SER A 193 -6.90 4.93 13.90
N MET A 194 -7.05 3.96 14.80
CA MET A 194 -8.34 3.30 15.07
C MET A 194 -9.05 2.94 13.76
N SER A 195 -8.32 2.33 12.82
CA SER A 195 -8.79 1.91 11.50
C SER A 195 -8.32 0.48 11.23
N TYR A 196 -8.99 -0.21 10.30
CA TYR A 196 -8.37 -1.41 9.75
C TYR A 196 -7.10 -1.04 8.98
N VAL A 197 -6.10 -1.91 9.04
CA VAL A 197 -4.89 -1.81 8.21
C VAL A 197 -4.73 -3.08 7.41
N ALA A 198 -4.77 -2.96 6.07
CA ALA A 198 -4.46 -4.03 5.13
C ALA A 198 -3.04 -3.83 4.60
N ALA A 199 -2.10 -4.57 5.15
CA ALA A 199 -0.69 -4.52 4.79
C ALA A 199 -0.37 -5.64 3.78
N VAL A 200 -0.09 -5.25 2.53
CA VAL A 200 0.10 -6.18 1.41
C VAL A 200 1.54 -6.13 0.93
N GLY A 201 2.25 -7.25 1.11
CA GLY A 201 3.66 -7.39 0.75
C GLY A 201 3.87 -8.17 -0.54
N GLN A 202 5.00 -7.93 -1.22
CA GLN A 202 5.55 -8.89 -2.17
C GLN A 202 5.87 -10.19 -1.44
N ALA A 203 5.60 -11.35 -2.05
CA ALA A 203 6.01 -12.64 -1.54
C ALA A 203 7.53 -12.72 -1.36
N ASP A 204 8.00 -13.63 -0.52
CA ASP A 204 9.43 -13.90 -0.38
C ASP A 204 9.93 -14.59 -1.66
N PRO A 205 10.92 -14.03 -2.38
CA PRO A 205 11.49 -14.65 -3.57
C PRO A 205 12.40 -15.84 -3.23
N GLY A 206 12.69 -16.11 -1.97
CA GLY A 206 13.64 -17.13 -1.54
C GLY A 206 14.99 -16.97 -2.22
N ASP A 207 15.67 -18.10 -2.47
CA ASP A 207 16.99 -18.14 -3.14
C ASP A 207 16.95 -17.74 -4.63
N ALA A 208 15.78 -17.55 -5.23
CA ALA A 208 15.66 -17.30 -6.68
C ALA A 208 16.34 -15.99 -7.10
N LEU A 209 16.27 -14.94 -6.28
CA LEU A 209 16.92 -13.66 -6.57
C LEU A 209 18.38 -13.58 -6.10
N THR A 210 18.75 -14.32 -5.06
CA THR A 210 20.15 -14.41 -4.62
C THR A 210 21.02 -15.10 -5.65
N ARG A 211 20.48 -16.13 -6.34
CA ARG A 211 21.17 -16.83 -7.43
C ARG A 211 21.29 -16.03 -8.72
N SER A 212 20.42 -15.06 -8.97
CA SER A 212 20.48 -14.20 -10.18
C SER A 212 21.48 -13.04 -10.09
N GLY A 213 22.31 -12.97 -9.05
CA GLY A 213 23.42 -12.01 -8.94
C GLY A 213 22.96 -10.54 -8.72
N SER A 214 21.69 -10.30 -8.42
CA SER A 214 21.18 -8.97 -8.12
C SER A 214 21.53 -8.55 -6.68
N GLY A 215 22.82 -8.45 -6.36
CA GLY A 215 23.34 -7.95 -5.08
C GLY A 215 23.06 -6.46 -4.83
N SER A 216 21.91 -5.96 -5.28
CA SER A 216 21.56 -4.54 -5.22
C SER A 216 21.11 -4.06 -3.83
N GLY A 217 20.91 -4.97 -2.86
CA GLY A 217 20.29 -4.61 -1.57
C GLY A 217 18.84 -4.09 -1.69
N ALA A 218 18.24 -4.21 -2.88
CA ALA A 218 16.90 -3.74 -3.13
C ALA A 218 15.86 -4.57 -2.35
N PRO A 219 14.79 -3.94 -1.82
CA PRO A 219 13.73 -4.65 -1.14
C PRO A 219 12.94 -5.52 -2.13
N THR A 220 12.81 -6.82 -1.85
CA THR A 220 12.21 -7.79 -2.80
C THR A 220 10.96 -8.47 -2.28
N GLY A 221 10.69 -8.40 -0.98
CA GLY A 221 9.54 -9.02 -0.32
C GLY A 221 9.95 -9.96 0.82
N VAL A 222 9.04 -10.15 1.77
CA VAL A 222 9.15 -11.10 2.89
C VAL A 222 7.87 -11.91 3.05
N GLY A 223 6.88 -11.75 2.16
CA GLY A 223 5.55 -12.26 2.38
C GLY A 223 4.85 -11.60 3.55
N GLY A 224 4.09 -12.37 4.31
CA GLY A 224 3.48 -11.95 5.56
C GLY A 224 2.44 -10.83 5.42
N SER A 225 1.72 -10.76 4.30
CA SER A 225 0.58 -9.85 4.16
C SER A 225 -0.43 -10.10 5.25
N LEU A 226 -1.06 -9.05 5.79
CA LEU A 226 -2.03 -9.20 6.88
C LEU A 226 -3.09 -8.09 6.90
N VAL A 227 -4.21 -8.40 7.54
CA VAL A 227 -5.22 -7.42 7.93
C VAL A 227 -5.22 -7.30 9.45
N ALA A 228 -5.02 -6.08 9.96
CA ALA A 228 -5.17 -5.76 11.38
C ALA A 228 -6.49 -5.02 11.63
N SER A 229 -7.21 -5.40 12.69
CA SER A 229 -8.42 -4.71 13.16
C SER A 229 -8.08 -3.36 13.80
N PRO A 230 -9.05 -2.44 14.03
CA PRO A 230 -8.83 -1.18 14.75
C PRO A 230 -8.25 -1.36 16.16
N LEU A 231 -8.38 -2.55 16.75
CA LEU A 231 -7.82 -2.92 18.05
C LEU A 231 -6.49 -3.68 17.96
N GLY A 232 -5.86 -3.73 16.77
CA GLY A 232 -4.56 -4.34 16.56
C GLY A 232 -4.56 -5.87 16.49
N GLU A 233 -5.72 -6.52 16.41
CA GLU A 233 -5.83 -7.97 16.21
C GLU A 233 -5.53 -8.32 14.75
N VAL A 234 -4.81 -9.42 14.50
CA VAL A 234 -4.63 -9.95 13.15
C VAL A 234 -5.89 -10.72 12.76
N VAL A 235 -6.63 -10.22 11.77
CA VAL A 235 -7.88 -10.81 11.29
C VAL A 235 -7.61 -11.89 10.23
N ALA A 236 -6.63 -11.64 9.37
CA ALA A 236 -6.19 -12.57 8.34
C ALA A 236 -4.70 -12.34 8.04
N SER A 237 -3.99 -13.37 7.62
CA SER A 237 -2.58 -13.26 7.26
C SER A 237 -2.17 -14.28 6.22
N ALA A 238 -1.12 -13.94 5.46
CA ALA A 238 -0.42 -14.79 4.52
C ALA A 238 0.85 -15.40 5.14
N GLY A 239 1.34 -16.49 4.54
CA GLY A 239 2.72 -16.96 4.72
C GLY A 239 3.69 -16.26 3.77
N ASP A 240 4.77 -16.96 3.38
CA ASP A 240 5.87 -16.37 2.59
C ASP A 240 5.58 -16.41 1.08
N ASN A 241 4.82 -17.42 0.62
CA ASN A 241 4.58 -17.70 -0.79
C ASN A 241 3.53 -16.76 -1.44
N PRO A 242 3.52 -16.65 -2.77
CA PRO A 242 2.43 -15.99 -3.49
C PRO A 242 1.08 -16.63 -3.16
N GLN A 243 0.10 -15.81 -2.76
CA GLN A 243 -1.26 -16.25 -2.41
C GLN A 243 -2.25 -15.10 -2.40
N LEU A 244 -3.52 -15.43 -2.51
CA LEU A 244 -4.64 -14.51 -2.30
C LEU A 244 -5.19 -14.72 -0.88
N VAL A 245 -5.26 -13.65 -0.09
CA VAL A 245 -5.86 -13.66 1.24
C VAL A 245 -7.13 -12.82 1.20
N VAL A 246 -8.26 -13.42 1.58
CA VAL A 246 -9.56 -12.73 1.62
C VAL A 246 -9.95 -12.46 3.07
N ALA A 247 -10.45 -11.26 3.35
CA ALA A 247 -10.91 -10.87 4.68
C ALA A 247 -12.19 -10.03 4.59
N ASP A 248 -13.08 -10.24 5.54
CA ASP A 248 -14.24 -9.36 5.76
C ASP A 248 -13.86 -8.29 6.79
N ILE A 249 -14.08 -7.02 6.45
CA ILE A 249 -13.94 -5.90 7.36
C ILE A 249 -15.32 -5.32 7.71
N ASP A 250 -15.50 -5.06 9.00
CA ASP A 250 -16.70 -4.45 9.54
C ASP A 250 -16.41 -2.99 9.91
N VAL A 251 -16.92 -2.05 9.12
CA VAL A 251 -16.65 -0.62 9.33
C VAL A 251 -17.32 -0.07 10.60
N ASP A 252 -18.36 -0.73 11.11
CA ASP A 252 -19.00 -0.32 12.37
C ASP A 252 -18.07 -0.52 13.57
N ARG A 253 -17.18 -1.52 13.50
CA ARG A 253 -16.12 -1.71 14.51
C ARG A 253 -15.15 -0.53 14.56
N VAL A 254 -14.93 0.20 13.46
CA VAL A 254 -14.10 1.42 13.44
C VAL A 254 -14.77 2.52 14.26
N ALA A 255 -16.06 2.73 14.08
CA ALA A 255 -16.81 3.73 14.84
C ALA A 255 -16.80 3.39 16.34
N ALA A 256 -17.11 2.14 16.69
CA ALA A 256 -17.10 1.66 18.08
C ALA A 256 -15.70 1.79 18.74
N ALA A 257 -14.62 1.45 18.01
CA ALA A 257 -13.28 1.58 18.53
C ALA A 257 -12.90 3.05 18.78
N ARG A 258 -13.24 3.97 17.88
CA ARG A 258 -13.00 5.42 18.03
C ARG A 258 -13.80 6.06 19.16
N GLU A 259 -14.97 5.52 19.46
CA GLU A 259 -15.77 5.95 20.60
C GLU A 259 -15.16 5.46 21.92
N SER A 260 -14.79 4.18 21.97
CA SER A 260 -14.25 3.53 23.18
C SER A 260 -12.86 4.02 23.55
N ILE A 261 -12.00 4.26 22.55
CA ILE A 261 -10.62 4.71 22.72
C ILE A 261 -10.40 5.99 21.92
N ALA A 262 -10.48 7.13 22.58
CA ALA A 262 -10.53 8.44 21.93
C ALA A 262 -9.16 8.97 21.46
N VAL A 263 -8.27 8.11 20.92
CA VAL A 263 -6.89 8.47 20.51
C VAL A 263 -6.88 9.68 19.58
N LEU A 264 -7.76 9.70 18.58
CA LEU A 264 -7.79 10.80 17.61
C LEU A 264 -8.32 12.11 18.19
N ARG A 265 -9.20 12.06 19.19
CA ARG A 265 -9.76 13.26 19.87
C ARG A 265 -8.83 13.81 20.95
N ASN A 266 -8.13 12.94 21.65
CA ASN A 266 -7.28 13.30 22.80
C ASN A 266 -5.86 13.71 22.38
N ARG A 267 -5.62 13.84 21.08
CA ARG A 267 -4.32 14.25 20.55
C ARG A 267 -4.02 15.70 20.95
N SER A 268 -2.82 15.93 21.52
CA SER A 268 -2.29 17.26 21.73
C SER A 268 -1.57 17.75 20.47
N ASP A 269 -1.73 19.03 20.15
CA ASP A 269 -0.93 19.71 19.13
C ASP A 269 0.26 20.41 19.82
N PHE A 270 1.39 19.71 19.85
CA PHE A 270 2.60 20.22 20.50
C PHE A 270 3.12 21.52 19.89
N ALA A 271 2.88 21.77 18.59
CA ALA A 271 3.25 23.01 17.94
C ALA A 271 2.41 24.22 18.41
N GLN A 272 1.21 23.99 18.95
CA GLN A 272 0.41 25.03 19.59
C GLN A 272 0.87 25.27 21.04
N LEU A 273 1.32 24.23 21.74
CA LEU A 273 1.85 24.38 23.12
C LEU A 273 3.12 25.23 23.15
N ASP A 274 4.07 24.98 22.23
CA ASP A 274 5.30 25.77 22.12
C ASP A 274 5.03 27.27 21.84
N ARG A 275 3.97 27.59 21.09
CA ARG A 275 3.57 28.99 20.84
C ARG A 275 2.94 29.67 22.05
N ALA A 276 2.25 28.93 22.89
CA ALA A 276 1.62 29.48 24.11
C ALA A 276 2.68 29.83 25.16
N GLU A 277 3.77 29.06 25.28
CA GLU A 277 4.89 29.33 26.18
C GLU A 277 5.80 30.49 25.72
N SER A 278 5.84 30.78 24.41
CA SER A 278 6.65 31.88 23.85
C SER A 278 6.00 33.27 23.97
N VAL A 279 4.77 33.36 24.47
CA VAL A 279 4.00 34.61 24.64
C VAL A 279 3.84 35.00 26.13
N GLY A 280 4.38 34.24 27.05
CA GLY A 280 4.45 34.52 28.49
C GLY A 280 5.84 35.00 28.87
#